data_40ad15e4b183faf516d351402483357e
#
_entry.id   40ad15e4b183faf516d351402483357e
#
_cell.length_a   1.000
_cell.length_b   1.000
_cell.length_c   1.000
_cell.angle_alpha   90.00
_cell.angle_beta   90.00
_cell.angle_gamma   90.00
#
_symmetry.space_group_name_H-M   'P 1'
#
loop_
_entity.id
_entity.type
_entity.pdbx_description
1 polymer ?
#
loop_
_entity_poly.entity_id
_entity_poly.type
_entity_poly.pdbx_seq_one_letter_code
_entity_poly.pdbx_strand_id
1 'polypeptide(L)'
;PDEALAVYKDALGLYPDNMAVALPYATTLMDLGREEDAYRLLSDVTTNHLENAKAFQLLAQAAGATGHKVHTHTAMSQYYFLNGFTNQAIEKLKLAEKQPGLSDYLTARIQARITDLEALLEAEKLE
;
A
#
# COMPACT_ATOMS: atom_id res chain seq x y z
N PRO A 1 -1.66 -26.04 -1.12
CA PRO A 1 -0.89 -24.79 -1.21
C PRO A 1 -0.49 -24.41 -2.63
N ASP A 2 0.28 -25.26 -3.33
CA ASP A 2 0.70 -24.96 -4.71
C ASP A 2 -0.46 -24.95 -5.68
N GLU A 3 -1.46 -25.79 -5.49
CA GLU A 3 -2.66 -25.83 -6.31
C GLU A 3 -3.47 -24.54 -6.18
N ALA A 4 -3.63 -24.04 -4.96
CA ALA A 4 -4.35 -22.81 -4.71
C ALA A 4 -3.63 -21.61 -5.36
N LEU A 5 -2.30 -21.57 -5.24
CA LEU A 5 -1.49 -20.52 -5.87
C LEU A 5 -1.60 -20.55 -7.39
N ALA A 6 -1.62 -21.75 -7.99
CA ALA A 6 -1.77 -21.90 -9.44
C ALA A 6 -3.13 -21.38 -9.90
N VAL A 7 -4.20 -21.69 -9.16
CA VAL A 7 -5.56 -21.23 -9.48
C VAL A 7 -5.63 -19.70 -9.42
N TYR A 8 -5.08 -19.08 -8.36
CA TYR A 8 -5.07 -17.63 -8.23
C TYR A 8 -4.26 -16.98 -9.34
N LYS A 9 -3.09 -17.53 -9.65
CA LYS A 9 -2.22 -17.00 -10.70
C LYS A 9 -2.92 -17.03 -12.05
N ASP A 10 -3.56 -18.14 -12.39
CA ASP A 10 -4.30 -18.29 -13.65
C ASP A 10 -5.47 -17.30 -13.72
N ALA A 11 -6.25 -17.20 -12.65
CA ALA A 11 -7.39 -16.28 -12.58
C ALA A 11 -6.94 -14.83 -12.72
N LEU A 12 -5.86 -14.44 -12.06
CA LEU A 12 -5.33 -13.09 -12.13
C LEU A 12 -4.73 -12.81 -13.52
N GLY A 13 -4.18 -13.83 -14.18
CA GLY A 13 -3.71 -13.72 -15.56
C GLY A 13 -4.83 -13.37 -16.54
N LEU A 14 -6.03 -13.88 -16.28
CA LEU A 14 -7.22 -13.56 -17.09
C LEU A 14 -7.83 -12.21 -16.72
N TYR A 15 -7.76 -11.83 -15.45
CA TYR A 15 -8.36 -10.61 -14.92
C TYR A 15 -7.35 -9.88 -14.01
N PRO A 16 -6.33 -9.20 -14.59
CA PRO A 16 -5.20 -8.67 -13.81
C PRO A 16 -5.55 -7.68 -12.71
N ASP A 17 -6.67 -6.96 -12.87
CA ASP A 17 -7.09 -5.96 -11.89
C ASP A 17 -8.20 -6.44 -10.97
N ASN A 18 -8.48 -7.74 -10.94
CA ASN A 18 -9.56 -8.29 -10.12
C ASN A 18 -9.11 -8.41 -8.65
N MET A 19 -9.54 -7.47 -7.82
CA MET A 19 -9.20 -7.45 -6.40
C MET A 19 -9.79 -8.64 -5.64
N ALA A 20 -10.91 -9.19 -6.08
CA ALA A 20 -11.49 -10.38 -5.48
C ALA A 20 -10.60 -11.62 -5.64
N VAL A 21 -9.69 -11.60 -6.62
CA VAL A 21 -8.67 -12.62 -6.80
C VAL A 21 -7.37 -12.21 -6.13
N ALA A 22 -6.95 -10.96 -6.33
CA ALA A 22 -5.65 -10.48 -5.87
C ALA A 22 -5.50 -10.52 -4.34
N LEU A 23 -6.53 -10.14 -3.58
CA LEU A 23 -6.45 -10.09 -2.12
C LEU A 23 -6.31 -11.47 -1.48
N PRO A 24 -7.14 -12.48 -1.83
CA PRO A 24 -6.93 -13.83 -1.31
C PRO A 24 -5.59 -14.43 -1.76
N TYR A 25 -5.16 -14.13 -2.99
CA TYR A 25 -3.87 -14.57 -3.50
C TYR A 25 -2.73 -14.02 -2.62
N ALA A 26 -2.73 -12.71 -2.36
CA ALA A 26 -1.72 -12.07 -1.52
C ALA A 26 -1.72 -12.66 -0.11
N THR A 27 -2.91 -12.85 0.48
CA THR A 27 -3.04 -13.42 1.82
C THR A 27 -2.46 -14.84 1.87
N THR A 28 -2.76 -15.67 0.87
CA THR A 28 -2.24 -17.03 0.78
C THR A 28 -0.71 -17.03 0.65
N LEU A 29 -0.16 -16.13 -0.17
CA LEU A 29 1.29 -15.98 -0.29
C LEU A 29 1.94 -15.64 1.06
N MET A 30 1.34 -14.71 1.80
CA MET A 30 1.85 -14.31 3.11
C MET A 30 1.75 -15.47 4.12
N ASP A 31 0.65 -16.21 4.12
CA ASP A 31 0.45 -17.36 5.01
C ASP A 31 1.46 -18.47 4.75
N LEU A 32 1.96 -18.57 3.52
CA LEU A 32 2.97 -19.56 3.14
C LEU A 32 4.40 -19.05 3.31
N GLY A 33 4.59 -17.87 3.90
CA GLY A 33 5.92 -17.28 4.10
C GLY A 33 6.52 -16.68 2.83
N ARG A 34 5.70 -16.42 1.80
CA ARG A 34 6.14 -15.85 0.53
C ARG A 34 5.81 -14.35 0.48
N GLU A 35 6.28 -13.62 1.47
CA GLU A 35 5.96 -12.21 1.67
C GLU A 35 6.50 -11.31 0.55
N GLU A 36 7.66 -11.65 -0.04
CA GLU A 36 8.21 -10.86 -1.15
C GLU A 36 7.31 -10.96 -2.39
N ASP A 37 6.79 -12.15 -2.68
CA ASP A 37 5.85 -12.34 -3.79
C ASP A 37 4.55 -11.57 -3.53
N ALA A 38 4.04 -11.60 -2.29
CA ALA A 38 2.87 -10.84 -1.90
C ALA A 38 3.11 -9.34 -2.04
N TYR A 39 4.27 -8.87 -1.62
CA TYR A 39 4.65 -7.46 -1.75
C TYR A 39 4.62 -7.01 -3.21
N ARG A 40 5.20 -7.79 -4.12
CA ARG A 40 5.21 -7.46 -5.56
C ARG A 40 3.80 -7.41 -6.13
N LEU A 41 3.00 -8.43 -5.81
CA LEU A 41 1.61 -8.49 -6.26
C LEU A 41 0.82 -7.27 -5.79
N LEU A 42 0.91 -6.95 -4.49
CA LEU A 42 0.16 -5.84 -3.91
C LEU A 42 0.65 -4.48 -4.41
N SER A 43 1.96 -4.34 -4.64
CA SER A 43 2.51 -3.12 -5.23
C SER A 43 1.92 -2.87 -6.62
N ASP A 44 1.78 -3.92 -7.42
CA ASP A 44 1.21 -3.81 -8.76
C ASP A 44 -0.28 -3.45 -8.72
N VAL A 45 -1.07 -4.21 -7.97
CA VAL A 45 -2.53 -4.03 -8.00
C VAL A 45 -2.97 -2.74 -7.33
N THR A 46 -2.26 -2.24 -6.33
CA THR A 46 -2.62 -0.97 -5.68
C THR A 46 -2.37 0.24 -6.56
N THR A 47 -1.53 0.13 -7.59
CA THR A 47 -1.27 1.22 -8.53
C THR A 47 -2.56 1.67 -9.21
N ASN A 48 -3.47 0.75 -9.52
CA ASN A 48 -4.72 1.02 -10.22
C ASN A 48 -5.95 0.99 -9.30
N HIS A 49 -5.75 0.76 -7.99
CA HIS A 49 -6.85 0.64 -7.03
C HIS A 49 -6.54 1.44 -5.76
N LEU A 50 -6.41 2.76 -5.93
CA LEU A 50 -6.04 3.68 -4.84
C LEU A 50 -7.10 3.76 -3.74
N GLU A 51 -8.31 3.31 -4.01
CA GLU A 51 -9.45 3.34 -3.10
C GLU A 51 -9.58 2.09 -2.23
N ASN A 52 -8.78 1.07 -2.46
CA ASN A 52 -8.94 -0.22 -1.77
C ASN A 52 -8.11 -0.25 -0.47
N ALA A 53 -8.76 0.08 0.64
CA ALA A 53 -8.10 0.15 1.95
C ALA A 53 -7.48 -1.19 2.37
N LYS A 54 -8.18 -2.30 2.12
CA LYS A 54 -7.67 -3.63 2.50
C LYS A 54 -6.38 -3.97 1.75
N ALA A 55 -6.30 -3.61 0.48
CA ALA A 55 -5.09 -3.83 -0.32
C ALA A 55 -3.89 -3.06 0.28
N PHE A 56 -4.10 -1.82 0.71
CA PHE A 56 -3.02 -1.03 1.32
C PHE A 56 -2.64 -1.56 2.70
N GLN A 57 -3.59 -2.08 3.47
CA GLN A 57 -3.29 -2.73 4.74
C GLN A 57 -2.38 -3.94 4.52
N LEU A 58 -2.72 -4.81 3.57
CA LEU A 58 -1.93 -5.99 3.24
C LEU A 58 -0.56 -5.60 2.66
N LEU A 59 -0.53 -4.56 1.81
CA LEU A 59 0.72 -4.05 1.26
C LEU A 59 1.66 -3.58 2.37
N ALA A 60 1.14 -2.86 3.35
CA ALA A 60 1.94 -2.41 4.48
C ALA A 60 2.51 -3.59 5.26
N GLN A 61 1.72 -4.64 5.48
CA GLN A 61 2.18 -5.85 6.16
C GLN A 61 3.30 -6.55 5.37
N ALA A 62 3.10 -6.74 4.08
CA ALA A 62 4.08 -7.39 3.21
C ALA A 62 5.36 -6.56 3.08
N ALA A 63 5.23 -5.25 2.94
CA ALA A 63 6.36 -4.33 2.87
C ALA A 63 7.17 -4.34 4.19
N GLY A 64 6.48 -4.35 5.32
CA GLY A 64 7.11 -4.42 6.63
C GLY A 64 7.87 -5.73 6.83
N ALA A 65 7.29 -6.85 6.43
CA ALA A 65 7.90 -8.17 6.56
C ALA A 65 9.14 -8.33 5.66
N THR A 66 9.23 -7.55 4.58
CA THR A 66 10.31 -7.64 3.59
C THR A 66 11.33 -6.50 3.70
N GLY A 67 11.18 -5.62 4.69
CA GLY A 67 12.16 -4.55 4.92
C GLY A 67 12.02 -3.33 4.02
N HIS A 68 10.91 -3.19 3.29
CA HIS A 68 10.63 -2.03 2.44
C HIS A 68 10.03 -0.91 3.28
N LYS A 69 10.85 -0.23 4.06
CA LYS A 69 10.40 0.73 5.09
C LYS A 69 9.64 1.92 4.52
N VAL A 70 10.11 2.52 3.44
CA VAL A 70 9.43 3.65 2.82
C VAL A 70 8.03 3.21 2.37
N HIS A 71 7.93 2.08 1.68
CA HIS A 71 6.66 1.58 1.17
C HIS A 71 5.72 1.17 2.30
N THR A 72 6.26 0.66 3.42
CA THR A 72 5.45 0.38 4.62
C THR A 72 4.72 1.63 5.09
N HIS A 73 5.45 2.75 5.21
CA HIS A 73 4.86 3.99 5.70
C HIS A 73 3.92 4.64 4.68
N THR A 74 4.26 4.61 3.39
CA THR A 74 3.38 5.19 2.37
C THR A 74 2.09 4.38 2.22
N ALA A 75 2.16 3.06 2.30
CA ALA A 75 0.98 2.21 2.27
C ALA A 75 0.10 2.42 3.51
N MET A 76 0.70 2.52 4.71
CA MET A 76 -0.04 2.82 5.94
C MET A 76 -0.70 4.19 5.86
N SER A 77 -0.02 5.17 5.26
CA SER A 77 -0.59 6.50 5.06
C SER A 77 -1.87 6.42 4.23
N GLN A 78 -1.84 5.71 3.11
CA GLN A 78 -3.01 5.56 2.25
C GLN A 78 -4.14 4.83 2.98
N TYR A 79 -3.81 3.78 3.73
CA TYR A 79 -4.79 3.05 4.53
C TYR A 79 -5.49 3.99 5.53
N TYR A 80 -4.73 4.78 6.28
CA TYR A 80 -5.30 5.73 7.23
C TYR A 80 -6.15 6.80 6.54
N PHE A 81 -5.66 7.33 5.41
CA PHE A 81 -6.40 8.32 4.65
C PHE A 81 -7.77 7.78 4.22
N LEU A 82 -7.80 6.56 3.69
CA LEU A 82 -9.05 5.94 3.23
C LEU A 82 -10.03 5.66 4.36
N ASN A 83 -9.55 5.57 5.58
CA ASN A 83 -10.39 5.38 6.76
C ASN A 83 -10.71 6.69 7.49
N GLY A 84 -10.37 7.84 6.89
CA GLY A 84 -10.70 9.15 7.45
C GLY A 84 -9.72 9.66 8.50
N PHE A 85 -8.57 9.01 8.67
CA PHE A 85 -7.56 9.40 9.65
C PHE A 85 -6.46 10.23 8.99
N THR A 86 -6.81 11.44 8.57
CA THR A 86 -5.91 12.31 7.80
C THR A 86 -4.64 12.68 8.58
N ASN A 87 -4.76 12.96 9.89
CA ASN A 87 -3.59 13.26 10.72
C ASN A 87 -2.58 12.11 10.74
N GLN A 88 -3.08 10.88 10.97
CA GLN A 88 -2.22 9.69 11.01
C GLN A 88 -1.59 9.42 9.63
N ALA A 89 -2.34 9.69 8.56
CA ALA A 89 -1.83 9.57 7.20
C ALA A 89 -0.63 10.50 6.99
N ILE A 90 -0.72 11.75 7.43
CA ILE A 90 0.37 12.73 7.35
C ILE A 90 1.58 12.27 8.16
N GLU A 91 1.35 11.79 9.38
CA GLU A 91 2.44 11.31 10.24
C GLU A 91 3.22 10.17 9.59
N LYS A 92 2.53 9.22 8.94
CA LYS A 92 3.18 8.12 8.24
C LYS A 92 4.02 8.59 7.07
N LEU A 93 3.54 9.59 6.32
CA LEU A 93 4.32 10.19 5.23
C LEU A 93 5.58 10.87 5.76
N LYS A 94 5.49 11.55 6.90
CA LYS A 94 6.67 12.17 7.53
C LYS A 94 7.69 11.14 7.98
N LEU A 95 7.25 9.97 8.44
CA LEU A 95 8.14 8.86 8.75
C LEU A 95 8.82 8.31 7.48
N ALA A 96 8.07 8.20 6.39
CA ALA A 96 8.63 7.78 5.11
C ALA A 96 9.72 8.75 4.63
N GLU A 97 9.46 10.06 4.78
CA GLU A 97 10.38 11.12 4.37
C GLU A 97 11.73 11.04 5.10
N LYS A 98 11.74 10.55 6.32
CA LYS A 98 12.94 10.45 7.15
C LYS A 98 13.79 9.23 6.83
N GLN A 99 13.32 8.31 6.00
CA GLN A 99 14.08 7.11 5.67
C GLN A 99 15.30 7.46 4.82
N PRO A 100 16.46 6.82 5.06
CA PRO A 100 17.66 7.09 4.27
C PRO A 100 17.53 6.54 2.85
N GLY A 101 18.27 7.14 1.92
CA GLY A 101 18.36 6.61 0.56
C GLY A 101 17.21 6.96 -0.37
N LEU A 102 16.34 7.91 0.02
CA LEU A 102 15.27 8.37 -0.85
C LEU A 102 15.83 9.12 -2.06
N SER A 103 15.30 8.81 -3.25
CA SER A 103 15.57 9.60 -4.44
C SER A 103 14.92 10.99 -4.32
N ASP A 104 15.44 11.96 -5.06
CA ASP A 104 14.83 13.30 -5.10
C ASP A 104 13.39 13.23 -5.62
N TYR A 105 13.14 12.36 -6.60
CA TYR A 105 11.82 12.16 -7.16
C TYR A 105 10.82 11.66 -6.09
N LEU A 106 11.22 10.64 -5.33
CA LEU A 106 10.34 10.06 -4.31
C LEU A 106 10.13 11.05 -3.16
N THR A 107 11.18 11.77 -2.75
CA THR A 107 11.08 12.82 -1.73
C THR A 107 10.07 13.89 -2.16
N ALA A 108 10.17 14.35 -3.40
CA ALA A 108 9.24 15.36 -3.94
C ALA A 108 7.79 14.84 -3.94
N ARG A 109 7.58 13.59 -4.32
CA ARG A 109 6.23 13.00 -4.32
C ARG A 109 5.65 12.90 -2.91
N ILE A 110 6.45 12.49 -1.94
CA ILE A 110 6.00 12.39 -0.54
C ILE A 110 5.66 13.78 -0.01
N GLN A 111 6.52 14.77 -0.26
CA GLN A 111 6.27 16.15 0.18
C GLN A 111 5.02 16.74 -0.45
N ALA A 112 4.80 16.50 -1.74
CA ALA A 112 3.59 16.97 -2.43
C ALA A 112 2.34 16.34 -1.80
N ARG A 113 2.39 15.05 -1.47
CA ARG A 113 1.26 14.38 -0.84
C ARG A 113 1.00 14.91 0.57
N ILE A 114 2.04 15.18 1.36
CA ILE A 114 1.90 15.80 2.69
C ILE A 114 1.19 17.14 2.55
N THR A 115 1.63 17.97 1.61
CA THR A 115 1.02 19.29 1.36
C THR A 115 -0.46 19.16 1.02
N ASP A 116 -0.80 18.22 0.14
CA ASP A 116 -2.20 17.98 -0.25
C ASP A 116 -3.05 17.54 0.95
N LEU A 117 -2.54 16.63 1.78
CA LEU A 117 -3.28 16.16 2.95
C LEU A 117 -3.39 17.22 4.03
N GLU A 118 -2.39 18.07 4.20
CA GLU A 118 -2.45 19.20 5.14
C GLU A 118 -3.51 20.20 4.71
N ALA A 119 -3.60 20.47 3.39
CA ALA A 119 -4.63 21.35 2.86
C ALA A 119 -6.04 20.76 3.07
N LEU A 120 -6.17 19.45 2.85
CA LEU A 120 -7.44 18.76 3.08
C LEU A 120 -7.83 18.80 4.57
N LEU A 121 -6.87 18.61 5.46
CA LEU A 121 -7.10 18.65 6.91
C LEU A 121 -7.60 20.03 7.35
N GLU A 122 -7.01 21.11 6.81
CA GLU A 122 -7.46 22.48 7.09
C GLU A 122 -8.89 22.70 6.58
N ALA A 123 -9.23 22.19 5.39
CA ALA A 123 -10.58 22.28 4.86
C ALA A 123 -11.58 21.53 5.75
N GLU A 124 -11.21 20.38 6.28
CA GLU A 124 -12.05 19.60 7.20
C GLU A 124 -12.37 20.38 8.49
N LYS A 125 -11.42 21.19 8.99
CA LYS A 125 -11.61 21.99 10.20
C LYS A 125 -12.59 23.14 10.01
N LEU A 126 -12.86 23.56 8.78
CA LEU A 126 -13.77 24.65 8.47
C LEU A 126 -15.25 24.21 8.40
N GLU A 127 -15.49 22.91 8.42
CA GLU A 127 -16.86 22.34 8.42
C GLU A 127 -17.43 22.20 9.87
#